data_72f2fa6b588336e8e5c5abec30ce660c
#
_entry.id   72f2fa6b588336e8e5c5abec30ce660c
#
_cell.length_a   1.000
_cell.length_b   1.000
_cell.length_c   1.000
_cell.angle_alpha   90.00
_cell.angle_beta   90.00
_cell.angle_gamma   90.00
#
_symmetry.space_group_name_H-M   'P 1'
#
loop_
_entity.id
_entity.type
_entity.pdbx_description
1 polymer ?
#
loop_
_entity_poly.entity_id
_entity_poly.type
_entity_poly.pdbx_seq_one_letter_code
_entity_poly.pdbx_strand_id
1 'polypeptide(L)'
;MRIKFWGVRGSTPTPERRNSRYGGNTSCFEIRLANGTIIILDCGSGIRALGKSLLREFGEHPIHGYVFMTHFHWDHIQGIPFFGPLYRKGNVFLFHSVLRKGLELRAAVEGQMVNPYFPVDMSAMGAVRHFFDLDERPIDLNGAIISSTPLNHPQECVGYRVDADGASFVLATDTEP
;
A
#
# COMPACT_ATOMS: atom_id res chain seq x y z
N MET A 1 5.72 0.26 -17.77
CA MET A 1 5.27 0.59 -16.41
C MET A 1 4.32 1.78 -16.42
N ARG A 2 3.20 1.75 -15.70
CA ARG A 2 2.25 2.85 -15.53
C ARG A 2 2.08 3.12 -14.04
N ILE A 3 2.20 4.38 -13.62
CA ILE A 3 2.01 4.79 -12.23
C ILE A 3 0.73 5.60 -12.11
N LYS A 4 -0.09 5.32 -11.10
CA LYS A 4 -1.30 6.07 -10.78
C LYS A 4 -1.30 6.48 -9.31
N PHE A 5 -1.53 7.76 -9.09
CA PHE A 5 -1.61 8.38 -7.77
C PHE A 5 -3.08 8.33 -7.31
N TRP A 6 -3.36 7.63 -6.23
CA TRP A 6 -4.69 7.52 -5.62
C TRP A 6 -4.86 8.40 -4.40
N GLY A 7 -3.73 8.80 -3.80
CA GLY A 7 -3.66 9.70 -2.67
C GLY A 7 -2.25 10.24 -2.46
N VAL A 8 -2.14 11.52 -2.14
CA VAL A 8 -0.87 12.25 -1.99
C VAL A 8 -0.91 13.25 -0.82
N ARG A 9 -1.90 13.15 0.08
CA ARG A 9 -1.99 13.97 1.29
C ARG A 9 -1.20 13.33 2.42
N GLY A 10 -0.57 14.18 3.23
CA GLY A 10 -0.01 13.77 4.51
C GLY A 10 -1.00 13.97 5.65
N SER A 11 -0.80 13.25 6.72
CA SER A 11 -1.47 13.28 8.02
C SER A 11 -2.94 12.89 8.00
N THR A 12 -3.80 13.52 7.20
CA THR A 12 -5.24 13.25 7.23
C THR A 12 -5.90 13.54 5.87
N PRO A 13 -6.95 12.79 5.50
CA PRO A 13 -7.73 13.11 4.31
C PRO A 13 -8.39 14.50 4.43
N THR A 14 -8.35 15.25 3.34
CA THR A 14 -8.90 16.61 3.30
C THR A 14 -9.94 16.74 2.18
N PRO A 15 -11.23 16.94 2.49
CA PRO A 15 -12.30 17.00 1.48
C PRO A 15 -12.49 18.39 0.85
N GLU A 16 -11.70 19.39 1.23
CA GLU A 16 -11.90 20.76 0.80
C GLU A 16 -11.68 20.97 -0.70
N ARG A 17 -12.51 21.80 -1.30
CA ARG A 17 -12.47 22.13 -2.73
C ARG A 17 -11.09 22.60 -3.22
N ARG A 18 -10.33 23.33 -2.40
CA ARG A 18 -8.96 23.78 -2.71
C ARG A 18 -7.98 22.63 -2.98
N ASN A 19 -8.29 21.43 -2.47
CA ASN A 19 -7.48 20.24 -2.65
C ASN A 19 -7.86 19.41 -3.88
N SER A 20 -8.86 19.86 -4.68
CA SER A 20 -9.40 19.11 -5.82
C SER A 20 -8.37 18.80 -6.91
N ARG A 21 -7.31 19.63 -7.06
CA ARG A 21 -6.29 19.45 -8.08
C ARG A 21 -5.55 18.10 -7.97
N TYR A 22 -5.17 17.71 -6.75
CA TYR A 22 -4.45 16.45 -6.48
C TYR A 22 -5.28 15.47 -5.65
N GLY A 23 -6.49 15.87 -5.27
CA GLY A 23 -7.38 15.11 -4.38
C GLY A 23 -7.02 15.24 -2.91
N GLY A 24 -7.92 14.78 -2.06
CA GLY A 24 -7.79 14.86 -0.61
C GLY A 24 -7.43 13.53 0.06
N ASN A 25 -7.16 12.47 -0.68
CA ASN A 25 -6.79 11.17 -0.12
C ASN A 25 -5.33 11.12 0.30
N THR A 26 -5.06 10.36 1.36
CA THR A 26 -3.70 10.11 1.85
C THR A 26 -3.00 9.01 1.06
N SER A 27 -1.69 8.85 1.31
CA SER A 27 -0.68 8.12 0.54
C SER A 27 -1.16 6.78 -0.02
N CYS A 28 -1.25 6.67 -1.35
CA CYS A 28 -1.50 5.42 -2.04
C CYS A 28 -1.13 5.53 -3.53
N PHE A 29 -0.25 4.67 -3.99
CA PHE A 29 0.24 4.64 -5.36
C PHE A 29 0.06 3.25 -5.96
N GLU A 30 -0.40 3.19 -7.19
CA GLU A 30 -0.52 1.97 -7.97
C GLU A 30 0.51 1.96 -9.08
N ILE A 31 1.28 0.89 -9.18
CA ILE A 31 2.19 0.61 -10.28
C ILE A 31 1.67 -0.61 -11.03
N ARG A 32 1.50 -0.46 -12.33
CA ARG A 32 1.16 -1.55 -13.26
C ARG A 32 2.31 -1.82 -14.18
N LEU A 33 2.81 -3.04 -14.15
CA LEU A 33 3.81 -3.51 -15.10
C LEU A 33 3.16 -3.91 -16.43
N ALA A 34 3.97 -4.01 -17.48
CA ALA A 34 3.51 -4.43 -18.80
C ALA A 34 2.92 -5.85 -18.82
N ASN A 35 3.40 -6.72 -17.94
CA ASN A 35 2.88 -8.08 -17.74
C ASN A 35 1.62 -8.16 -16.88
N GLY A 36 1.04 -7.01 -16.46
CA GLY A 36 -0.17 -6.94 -15.65
C GLY A 36 0.05 -7.01 -14.13
N THR A 37 1.28 -7.18 -13.65
CA THR A 37 1.57 -7.19 -12.20
C THR A 37 1.12 -5.90 -11.53
N ILE A 38 0.45 -6.02 -10.37
CA ILE A 38 -0.04 -4.91 -9.55
C ILE A 38 0.88 -4.74 -8.35
N ILE A 39 1.49 -3.57 -8.23
CA ILE A 39 2.25 -3.17 -7.05
C ILE A 39 1.57 -1.94 -6.46
N ILE A 40 1.32 -1.97 -5.16
CA ILE A 40 0.70 -0.88 -4.40
C ILE A 40 1.74 -0.40 -3.39
N LEU A 41 2.01 0.91 -3.39
CA LEU A 41 2.86 1.54 -2.39
C LEU A 41 1.97 2.37 -1.48
N ASP A 42 1.97 2.06 -0.19
CA ASP A 42 1.12 2.58 0.88
C ASP A 42 -0.39 2.35 0.71
N CYS A 43 -1.06 2.33 1.85
CA CYS A 43 -2.46 2.00 2.01
C CYS A 43 -3.24 3.09 2.75
N GLY A 44 -2.93 4.36 2.52
CA GLY A 44 -3.72 5.47 3.03
C GLY A 44 -5.14 5.48 2.45
N SER A 45 -5.90 6.52 2.70
CA SER A 45 -7.32 6.58 2.29
C SER A 45 -7.53 6.43 0.78
N GLY A 46 -6.50 6.70 -0.03
CA GLY A 46 -6.52 6.51 -1.49
C GLY A 46 -6.77 5.06 -1.93
N ILE A 47 -6.39 4.07 -1.12
CA ILE A 47 -6.55 2.66 -1.47
C ILE A 47 -8.03 2.24 -1.61
N ARG A 48 -8.94 2.95 -0.92
CA ARG A 48 -10.38 2.72 -1.08
C ARG A 48 -10.84 2.99 -2.52
N ALA A 49 -10.37 4.07 -3.13
CA ALA A 49 -10.69 4.40 -4.51
C ALA A 49 -10.02 3.43 -5.51
N LEU A 50 -8.76 3.07 -5.26
CA LEU A 50 -8.06 2.00 -5.98
C LEU A 50 -8.86 0.69 -5.93
N GLY A 51 -9.29 0.26 -4.74
CA GLY A 51 -10.05 -0.96 -4.56
C GLY A 51 -11.33 -1.01 -5.40
N LYS A 52 -12.08 0.10 -5.44
CA LYS A 52 -13.26 0.21 -6.31
C LYS A 52 -12.91 0.10 -7.80
N SER A 53 -11.77 0.65 -8.22
CA SER A 53 -11.29 0.56 -9.59
C SER A 53 -10.91 -0.88 -9.95
N LEU A 54 -10.17 -1.57 -9.07
CA LEU A 54 -9.77 -2.96 -9.26
C LEU A 54 -10.98 -3.91 -9.35
N LEU A 55 -11.95 -3.77 -8.45
CA LEU A 55 -13.16 -4.60 -8.47
C LEU A 55 -13.95 -4.42 -9.78
N ARG A 56 -14.00 -3.20 -10.33
CA ARG A 56 -14.65 -2.95 -11.63
C ARG A 56 -13.86 -3.53 -12.80
N GLU A 57 -12.52 -3.39 -12.77
CA GLU A 57 -11.61 -3.85 -13.83
C GLU A 57 -11.62 -5.38 -13.93
N PHE A 58 -11.51 -6.05 -12.78
CA PHE A 58 -11.38 -7.51 -12.73
C PHE A 58 -12.72 -8.24 -12.74
N GLY A 59 -13.84 -7.54 -12.47
CA GLY A 59 -15.15 -8.19 -12.38
C GLY A 59 -15.11 -9.37 -11.40
N GLU A 60 -15.41 -10.58 -11.85
CA GLU A 60 -15.37 -11.80 -11.03
C GLU A 60 -14.00 -12.49 -11.00
N HIS A 61 -13.00 -12.02 -11.76
CA HIS A 61 -11.69 -12.62 -11.78
C HIS A 61 -10.89 -12.30 -10.49
N PRO A 62 -10.07 -13.25 -10.01
CA PRO A 62 -9.20 -13.03 -8.85
C PRO A 62 -8.23 -11.86 -9.08
N ILE A 63 -7.98 -11.11 -8.02
CA ILE A 63 -7.00 -10.02 -7.99
C ILE A 63 -5.79 -10.50 -7.19
N HIS A 64 -4.60 -10.37 -7.80
CA HIS A 64 -3.32 -10.62 -7.14
C HIS A 64 -2.55 -9.32 -7.08
N GLY A 65 -2.10 -8.91 -5.90
CA GLY A 65 -1.40 -7.65 -5.71
C GLY A 65 -0.29 -7.74 -4.66
N TYR A 66 0.76 -6.97 -4.89
CA TYR A 66 1.88 -6.79 -3.97
C TYR A 66 1.75 -5.43 -3.32
N VAL A 67 1.80 -5.39 -2.00
CA VAL A 67 1.63 -4.18 -1.20
C VAL A 67 2.92 -3.91 -0.44
N PHE A 68 3.49 -2.74 -0.60
CA PHE A 68 4.71 -2.30 0.07
C PHE A 68 4.38 -1.12 0.97
N MET A 69 4.72 -1.23 2.23
CA MET A 69 4.49 -0.19 3.24
C MET A 69 5.77 0.58 3.48
N THR A 70 5.73 1.90 3.32
CA THR A 70 6.88 2.77 3.64
C THR A 70 7.10 2.83 5.15
N HIS A 71 6.02 2.97 5.91
CA HIS A 71 5.94 2.95 7.37
C HIS A 71 4.48 2.82 7.83
N PHE A 72 4.20 2.92 9.15
CA PHE A 72 2.87 2.64 9.72
C PHE A 72 2.17 3.84 10.35
N HIS A 73 2.50 5.08 9.97
CA HIS A 73 1.65 6.19 10.33
C HIS A 73 0.23 6.03 9.73
N TRP A 74 -0.76 6.57 10.43
CA TRP A 74 -2.18 6.37 10.08
C TRP A 74 -2.50 6.72 8.63
N ASP A 75 -1.97 7.79 8.13
CA ASP A 75 -2.21 8.25 6.76
C ASP A 75 -1.64 7.33 5.68
N HIS A 76 -0.76 6.38 6.06
CA HIS A 76 -0.23 5.36 5.16
C HIS A 76 -0.94 4.01 5.29
N ILE A 77 -1.73 3.77 6.35
CA ILE A 77 -2.37 2.47 6.61
C ILE A 77 -3.89 2.54 6.77
N GLN A 78 -4.48 3.70 7.09
CA GLN A 78 -5.89 3.86 7.48
C GLN A 78 -6.91 3.39 6.44
N GLY A 79 -6.50 3.21 5.20
CA GLY A 79 -7.38 2.76 4.13
C GLY A 79 -7.56 1.24 4.05
N ILE A 80 -6.70 0.45 4.71
CA ILE A 80 -6.72 -1.02 4.65
C ILE A 80 -8.10 -1.59 5.01
N PRO A 81 -8.76 -1.16 6.10
CA PRO A 81 -10.09 -1.65 6.45
C PRO A 81 -11.17 -1.38 5.40
N PHE A 82 -10.92 -0.46 4.49
CA PHE A 82 -11.86 -0.02 3.44
C PHE A 82 -11.44 -0.48 2.03
N PHE A 83 -10.42 -1.32 1.93
CA PHE A 83 -9.95 -1.87 0.66
C PHE A 83 -10.82 -3.07 0.26
N GLY A 84 -11.89 -2.82 -0.49
CA GLY A 84 -12.89 -3.81 -0.89
C GLY A 84 -12.34 -5.14 -1.43
N PRO A 85 -11.24 -5.16 -2.23
CA PRO A 85 -10.64 -6.41 -2.68
C PRO A 85 -10.20 -7.37 -1.58
N LEU A 86 -9.90 -6.91 -0.36
CA LEU A 86 -9.55 -7.78 0.77
C LEU A 86 -10.72 -8.61 1.29
N TYR A 87 -11.96 -8.17 1.08
CA TYR A 87 -13.15 -8.88 1.53
C TYR A 87 -13.59 -9.98 0.56
N ARG A 88 -13.00 -10.04 -0.63
CA ARG A 88 -13.41 -10.97 -1.66
C ARG A 88 -12.57 -12.25 -1.63
N LYS A 89 -13.23 -13.40 -1.52
CA LYS A 89 -12.60 -14.73 -1.63
C LYS A 89 -11.97 -14.90 -3.02
N GLY A 90 -10.83 -15.59 -3.07
CA GLY A 90 -10.08 -15.84 -4.29
C GLY A 90 -9.01 -14.77 -4.59
N ASN A 91 -9.11 -13.57 -4.01
CA ASN A 91 -8.05 -12.57 -4.12
C ASN A 91 -6.86 -12.93 -3.23
N VAL A 92 -5.67 -12.49 -3.66
CA VAL A 92 -4.41 -12.72 -2.94
C VAL A 92 -3.63 -11.41 -2.86
N PHE A 93 -3.24 -11.01 -1.66
CA PHE A 93 -2.40 -9.84 -1.44
C PHE A 93 -1.18 -10.21 -0.59
N LEU A 94 -0.01 -9.81 -1.08
CA LEU A 94 1.28 -10.03 -0.44
C LEU A 94 1.76 -8.69 0.11
N PHE A 95 1.73 -8.56 1.43
CA PHE A 95 2.18 -7.37 2.14
C PHE A 95 3.65 -7.47 2.47
N HIS A 96 4.38 -6.39 2.22
CA HIS A 96 5.82 -6.29 2.43
C HIS A 96 6.15 -5.01 3.20
N SER A 97 7.09 -5.09 4.12
CA SER A 97 7.68 -3.93 4.79
C SER A 97 9.11 -4.21 5.22
N VAL A 98 9.91 -3.16 5.31
CA VAL A 98 11.23 -3.20 5.94
C VAL A 98 11.09 -2.68 7.36
N LEU A 99 10.92 -3.57 8.32
CA LEU A 99 10.84 -3.21 9.75
C LEU A 99 12.07 -3.71 10.47
N ARG A 100 12.70 -2.83 11.24
CA ARG A 100 13.93 -3.15 11.97
C ARG A 100 13.72 -3.37 13.46
N LYS A 101 12.60 -2.94 14.05
CA LYS A 101 12.41 -2.98 15.53
C LYS A 101 10.96 -3.25 15.92
N GLY A 102 10.69 -4.49 16.31
CA GLY A 102 9.70 -4.82 17.34
C GLY A 102 8.22 -4.77 16.98
N LEU A 103 7.84 -4.29 15.80
CA LEU A 103 6.46 -4.34 15.35
C LEU A 103 6.39 -5.20 14.07
N GLU A 104 5.81 -6.37 14.20
CA GLU A 104 5.57 -7.24 13.04
C GLU A 104 4.58 -6.58 12.08
N LEU A 105 4.86 -6.64 10.78
CA LEU A 105 3.99 -6.12 9.71
C LEU A 105 2.54 -6.58 9.87
N ARG A 106 2.33 -7.86 10.17
CA ARG A 106 1.00 -8.41 10.43
C ARG A 106 0.29 -7.68 11.57
N ALA A 107 0.97 -7.48 12.70
CA ALA A 107 0.38 -6.81 13.87
C ALA A 107 0.02 -5.36 13.58
N ALA A 108 0.84 -4.63 12.81
CA ALA A 108 0.54 -3.26 12.40
C ALA A 108 -0.70 -3.19 11.50
N VAL A 109 -0.84 -4.13 10.56
CA VAL A 109 -1.99 -4.18 9.63
C VAL A 109 -3.26 -4.62 10.35
N GLU A 110 -3.20 -5.72 11.13
CA GLU A 110 -4.37 -6.30 11.82
C GLU A 110 -4.83 -5.45 13.01
N GLY A 111 -3.90 -4.78 13.70
CA GLY A 111 -4.18 -3.97 14.89
C GLY A 111 -5.08 -2.76 14.66
N GLN A 112 -5.31 -2.37 13.41
CA GLN A 112 -6.27 -1.30 13.09
C GLN A 112 -7.72 -1.76 13.22
N MET A 113 -7.98 -3.07 13.13
CA MET A 113 -9.33 -3.63 13.11
C MET A 113 -9.61 -4.38 14.41
N VAL A 114 -9.52 -3.66 15.52
CA VAL A 114 -9.75 -4.21 16.86
C VAL A 114 -10.85 -3.44 17.59
N ASN A 115 -11.64 -4.14 18.41
CA ASN A 115 -12.62 -3.51 19.31
C ASN A 115 -11.89 -2.65 20.35
N PRO A 116 -12.37 -1.42 20.67
CA PRO A 116 -13.63 -0.81 20.24
C PRO A 116 -13.53 0.04 18.96
N TYR A 117 -12.40 0.11 18.32
CA TYR A 117 -12.14 1.07 17.23
C TYR A 117 -12.74 0.63 15.89
N PHE A 118 -12.89 -0.67 15.67
CA PHE A 118 -13.46 -1.19 14.44
C PHE A 118 -14.48 -2.31 14.73
N PRO A 119 -15.60 -2.38 13.98
CA PRO A 119 -16.71 -3.28 14.31
C PRO A 119 -16.46 -4.76 13.98
N VAL A 120 -15.46 -5.04 13.12
CA VAL A 120 -15.07 -6.40 12.73
C VAL A 120 -13.53 -6.48 12.70
N ASP A 121 -13.01 -7.67 12.96
CA ASP A 121 -11.58 -7.93 12.83
C ASP A 121 -11.19 -8.39 11.42
N MET A 122 -9.90 -8.60 11.19
CA MET A 122 -9.37 -9.02 9.90
C MET A 122 -9.85 -10.39 9.42
N SER A 123 -10.45 -11.23 10.27
CA SER A 123 -11.03 -12.53 9.86
C SER A 123 -12.24 -12.37 8.94
N ALA A 124 -12.91 -11.22 8.99
CA ALA A 124 -13.99 -10.88 8.06
C ALA A 124 -13.52 -10.72 6.60
N MET A 125 -12.23 -10.56 6.37
CA MET A 125 -11.65 -10.41 5.03
C MET A 125 -11.41 -11.76 4.38
N GLY A 126 -12.09 -12.03 3.28
CA GLY A 126 -12.06 -13.32 2.57
C GLY A 126 -10.81 -13.56 1.70
N ALA A 127 -10.04 -12.53 1.37
CA ALA A 127 -8.82 -12.67 0.58
C ALA A 127 -7.70 -13.35 1.36
N VAL A 128 -6.84 -14.08 0.64
CA VAL A 128 -5.58 -14.61 1.21
C VAL A 128 -4.61 -13.45 1.38
N ARG A 129 -3.98 -13.38 2.54
CA ARG A 129 -2.99 -12.36 2.89
C ARG A 129 -1.71 -13.03 3.36
N HIS A 130 -0.60 -12.68 2.73
CA HIS A 130 0.74 -13.07 3.16
C HIS A 130 1.48 -11.84 3.63
N PHE A 131 2.34 -12.01 4.63
CA PHE A 131 3.11 -10.91 5.24
C PHE A 131 4.59 -11.28 5.20
N PHE A 132 5.41 -10.39 4.66
CA PHE A 132 6.83 -10.59 4.46
C PHE A 132 7.61 -9.41 5.02
N ASP A 133 8.41 -9.69 6.04
CA ASP A 133 9.39 -8.73 6.54
C ASP A 133 10.61 -8.79 5.61
N LEU A 134 10.91 -7.66 4.98
CA LEU A 134 12.01 -7.53 4.03
C LEU A 134 13.30 -7.14 4.76
N ASP A 135 14.41 -7.67 4.29
CA ASP A 135 15.71 -7.09 4.52
C ASP A 135 16.01 -5.97 3.49
N GLU A 136 17.17 -5.34 3.60
CA GLU A 136 17.55 -4.23 2.70
C GLU A 136 17.97 -4.68 1.30
N ARG A 137 17.99 -5.99 1.02
CA ARG A 137 18.39 -6.49 -0.29
C ARG A 137 17.29 -6.25 -1.31
N PRO A 138 17.67 -5.87 -2.55
CA PRO A 138 16.69 -5.81 -3.63
C PRO A 138 16.02 -7.16 -3.85
N ILE A 139 14.72 -7.13 -4.12
CA ILE A 139 13.94 -8.33 -4.48
C ILE A 139 13.51 -8.27 -5.94
N ASP A 140 13.56 -9.41 -6.62
CA ASP A 140 12.95 -9.59 -7.94
C ASP A 140 11.51 -10.04 -7.77
N LEU A 141 10.60 -9.31 -8.37
CA LEU A 141 9.17 -9.52 -8.28
C LEU A 141 8.53 -9.46 -9.67
N ASN A 142 8.43 -10.63 -10.30
CA ASN A 142 7.81 -10.78 -11.63
C ASN A 142 8.37 -9.80 -12.69
N GLY A 143 9.69 -9.58 -12.68
CA GLY A 143 10.36 -8.70 -13.63
C GLY A 143 10.43 -7.23 -13.18
N ALA A 144 10.09 -6.94 -11.93
CA ALA A 144 10.43 -5.68 -11.27
C ALA A 144 11.49 -5.91 -10.20
N ILE A 145 12.52 -5.09 -10.18
CA ILE A 145 13.48 -5.05 -9.06
C ILE A 145 13.01 -3.97 -8.09
N ILE A 146 12.73 -4.38 -6.85
CA ILE A 146 12.31 -3.48 -5.77
C ILE A 146 13.47 -3.30 -4.82
N SER A 147 13.89 -2.07 -4.65
CA SER A 147 14.93 -1.66 -3.69
C SER A 147 14.33 -0.73 -2.66
N SER A 148 14.84 -0.78 -1.43
CA SER A 148 14.44 0.13 -0.35
C SER A 148 15.64 0.86 0.21
N THR A 149 15.40 2.04 0.79
CA THR A 149 16.40 2.81 1.52
C THR A 149 15.75 3.53 2.70
N PRO A 150 16.41 3.59 3.87
CA PRO A 150 15.92 4.38 5.00
C PRO A 150 15.78 5.86 4.62
N LEU A 151 14.73 6.50 5.14
CA LEU A 151 14.49 7.93 5.05
C LEU A 151 14.68 8.59 6.42
N ASN A 152 15.00 9.88 6.43
CA ASN A 152 15.09 10.68 7.65
C ASN A 152 13.69 11.04 8.15
N HIS A 153 13.17 10.24 9.09
CA HIS A 153 11.83 10.43 9.67
C HIS A 153 11.86 9.97 11.15
N PRO A 154 11.09 10.59 12.07
CA PRO A 154 11.11 10.24 13.50
C PRO A 154 10.83 8.78 13.81
N GLN A 155 10.01 8.12 13.00
CA GLN A 155 9.81 6.68 13.03
C GLN A 155 10.47 6.04 11.81
N GLU A 156 10.80 4.76 11.90
CA GLU A 156 11.39 4.03 10.78
C GLU A 156 10.50 4.16 9.53
N CYS A 157 11.03 4.81 8.50
CA CYS A 157 10.41 5.00 7.21
C CYS A 157 11.39 4.62 6.11
N VAL A 158 10.89 3.99 5.05
CA VAL A 158 11.71 3.64 3.89
C VAL A 158 11.13 4.23 2.62
N GLY A 159 12.01 4.66 1.74
CA GLY A 159 11.68 4.91 0.34
C GLY A 159 11.82 3.62 -0.47
N TYR A 160 11.02 3.50 -1.52
CA TYR A 160 11.09 2.39 -2.48
C TYR A 160 11.47 2.88 -3.86
N ARG A 161 12.35 2.12 -4.52
CA ARG A 161 12.63 2.25 -5.95
C ARG A 161 12.14 0.99 -6.65
N VAL A 162 11.39 1.17 -7.72
CA VAL A 162 10.86 0.11 -8.58
C VAL A 162 11.46 0.27 -9.98
N ASP A 163 12.29 -0.67 -10.40
CA ASP A 163 12.87 -0.74 -11.75
C ASP A 163 12.17 -1.84 -12.54
N ALA A 164 11.44 -1.47 -13.59
CA ALA A 164 10.69 -2.40 -14.44
C ALA A 164 10.36 -1.76 -15.80
N ASP A 165 10.14 -2.60 -16.81
CA ASP A 165 9.72 -2.19 -18.15
C ASP A 165 10.63 -1.09 -18.77
N GLY A 166 11.93 -1.12 -18.48
CA GLY A 166 12.89 -0.14 -18.95
C GLY A 166 12.79 1.26 -18.30
N ALA A 167 12.10 1.38 -17.19
CA ALA A 167 11.91 2.63 -16.45
C ALA A 167 12.08 2.44 -14.94
N SER A 168 12.30 3.54 -14.22
CA SER A 168 12.41 3.55 -12.77
C SER A 168 11.37 4.50 -12.17
N PHE A 169 10.79 4.10 -11.04
CA PHE A 169 9.96 4.95 -10.20
C PHE A 169 10.50 4.94 -8.77
N VAL A 170 10.61 6.11 -8.15
CA VAL A 170 11.03 6.24 -6.75
C VAL A 170 9.91 6.91 -5.97
N LEU A 171 9.54 6.31 -4.85
CA LEU A 171 8.67 6.89 -3.84
C LEU A 171 9.50 7.17 -2.58
N ALA A 172 9.59 8.43 -2.22
CA ALA A 172 10.19 8.89 -0.97
C ALA A 172 9.21 9.89 -0.34
N THR A 173 8.35 9.40 0.53
CA THR A 173 7.45 10.20 1.36
C THR A 173 8.13 10.51 2.70
N ASP A 174 7.60 11.43 3.46
CA ASP A 174 7.94 11.64 4.88
C ASP A 174 9.44 11.57 5.18
N THR A 175 10.19 12.40 4.51
CA THR A 175 11.61 12.61 4.77
C THR A 175 11.85 14.05 5.20
N GLU A 176 12.59 14.22 6.29
CA GLU A 176 13.00 15.51 6.81
C GLU A 176 14.39 15.89 6.26
N PRO A 177 14.71 17.20 6.20
CA PRO A 177 16.02 17.67 5.75
C PRO A 177 17.17 17.16 6.61
#